data_465ccd198f889f8ce3ad8d922cd30aeb
#
_entry.id   465ccd198f889f8ce3ad8d922cd30aeb
#
_cell.length_a   1.000
_cell.length_b   1.000
_cell.length_c   1.000
_cell.angle_alpha   90.00
_cell.angle_beta   90.00
_cell.angle_gamma   90.00
#
_symmetry.space_group_name_H-M   'P 1'
#
loop_
_entity.id
_entity.type
_entity.pdbx_description
1 polymer ?
#
loop_
_entity_poly.entity_id
_entity_poly.type
_entity_poly.pdbx_seq_one_letter_code
_entity_poly.pdbx_strand_id
1 'polypeptide(L)'
;MATCLTKPQTLISKLISTKHHVAVDMDEVIVPMLKPLNKHYAKQYSTKPIDLNQVSWSQKYNYAEIFDISPREAQWLVYSYWNSDRHLFEEPLPNALNALNTMKSNGSKVTILTARQHYGKTKTIEWLDAHGFSDAYDDIIFTNSYSLVGISENKEDICRLLGVDLLIDDSFETISNCNKAGIDTLWFTGDPRYFWCYTNDPSVSSFRSISMWD
;
A
#
# COMPACT_ATOMS: atom_id res chain seq x y z
N MET A 1 -3.67 -38.81 23.58
CA MET A 1 -4.17 -38.17 22.37
C MET A 1 -4.12 -36.67 22.60
N ALA A 2 -3.14 -35.99 22.01
CA ALA A 2 -3.02 -34.54 22.11
C ALA A 2 -3.97 -33.92 21.05
N THR A 3 -5.04 -33.29 21.49
CA THR A 3 -5.91 -32.47 20.65
C THR A 3 -5.09 -31.29 20.17
N CYS A 4 -4.71 -31.31 18.89
CA CYS A 4 -4.14 -30.19 18.18
C CYS A 4 -5.20 -29.05 18.16
N LEU A 5 -5.08 -28.12 19.09
CA LEU A 5 -5.86 -26.88 19.06
C LEU A 5 -5.38 -26.09 17.82
N THR A 6 -6.14 -26.19 16.74
CA THR A 6 -5.96 -25.30 15.58
C THR A 6 -6.10 -23.87 16.09
N LYS A 7 -5.03 -23.05 15.91
CA LYS A 7 -5.12 -21.61 16.15
C LYS A 7 -6.34 -21.07 15.38
N PRO A 8 -7.14 -20.17 15.97
CA PRO A 8 -8.24 -19.56 15.24
C PRO A 8 -7.68 -18.93 13.97
N GLN A 9 -8.21 -19.31 12.80
CA GLN A 9 -7.87 -18.69 11.54
C GLN A 9 -8.15 -17.18 11.65
N THR A 10 -7.15 -16.35 11.35
CA THR A 10 -7.31 -14.90 11.34
C THR A 10 -8.34 -14.51 10.27
N LEU A 11 -8.93 -13.33 10.40
CA LEU A 11 -9.89 -12.81 9.42
C LEU A 11 -9.28 -12.82 8.01
N ILE A 12 -8.00 -12.49 7.91
CA ILE A 12 -7.22 -12.48 6.65
C ILE A 12 -7.17 -13.87 6.04
N SER A 13 -6.77 -14.88 6.80
CA SER A 13 -6.63 -16.24 6.27
C SER A 13 -7.95 -16.81 5.77
N LYS A 14 -9.09 -16.44 6.39
CA LYS A 14 -10.43 -16.82 5.91
C LYS A 14 -10.82 -16.10 4.62
N LEU A 15 -10.56 -14.79 4.53
CA LEU A 15 -10.88 -14.01 3.34
C LEU A 15 -10.05 -14.45 2.13
N ILE A 16 -8.77 -14.70 2.33
CA ILE A 16 -7.82 -15.06 1.27
C ILE A 16 -8.06 -16.48 0.77
N SER A 17 -8.45 -17.43 1.65
CA SER A 17 -8.60 -18.83 1.27
C SER A 17 -9.66 -19.13 0.20
N THR A 18 -10.52 -18.16 -0.12
CA THR A 18 -11.60 -18.28 -1.12
C THR A 18 -11.38 -17.41 -2.36
N LYS A 19 -10.28 -16.67 -2.41
CA LYS A 19 -10.02 -15.69 -3.48
C LYS A 19 -8.97 -16.22 -4.45
N HIS A 20 -9.32 -16.23 -5.74
CA HIS A 20 -8.44 -16.73 -6.80
C HIS A 20 -7.45 -15.66 -7.29
N HIS A 21 -7.84 -14.38 -7.27
CA HIS A 21 -6.99 -13.29 -7.69
C HIS A 21 -7.04 -12.13 -6.67
N VAL A 22 -5.91 -11.90 -6.02
CA VAL A 22 -5.77 -10.83 -5.02
C VAL A 22 -4.84 -9.76 -5.56
N ALA A 23 -5.30 -8.51 -5.58
CA ALA A 23 -4.45 -7.34 -5.79
C ALA A 23 -4.05 -6.73 -4.45
N VAL A 24 -2.78 -6.36 -4.31
CA VAL A 24 -2.22 -5.79 -3.07
C VAL A 24 -1.50 -4.50 -3.43
N ASP A 25 -1.85 -3.40 -2.76
CA ASP A 25 -1.10 -2.15 -2.89
C ASP A 25 0.30 -2.27 -2.28
N MET A 26 1.16 -1.35 -2.60
CA MET A 26 2.55 -1.38 -2.14
C MET A 26 2.82 -0.39 -1.01
N ASP A 27 2.58 0.90 -1.25
CA ASP A 27 2.94 1.95 -0.30
C ASP A 27 1.99 1.97 0.91
N GLU A 28 2.52 1.96 2.13
CA GLU A 28 1.79 1.80 3.41
C GLU A 28 1.04 0.47 3.58
N VAL A 29 1.22 -0.48 2.65
CA VAL A 29 0.67 -1.84 2.71
C VAL A 29 1.78 -2.89 2.78
N ILE A 30 2.76 -2.83 1.89
CA ILE A 30 3.94 -3.71 1.88
C ILE A 30 5.15 -2.99 2.47
N VAL A 31 5.32 -1.70 2.16
CA VAL A 31 6.45 -0.88 2.58
C VAL A 31 5.98 0.49 3.07
N PRO A 32 6.59 1.06 4.12
CA PRO A 32 6.25 2.40 4.56
C PRO A 32 6.71 3.45 3.53
N MET A 33 5.88 4.47 3.29
CA MET A 33 6.22 5.58 2.37
C MET A 33 6.26 6.94 3.07
N LEU A 34 5.25 7.28 3.87
CA LEU A 34 5.13 8.63 4.45
C LEU A 34 6.27 8.99 5.39
N LYS A 35 6.69 8.07 6.25
CA LYS A 35 7.80 8.29 7.19
C LYS A 35 9.14 8.50 6.49
N PRO A 36 9.56 7.62 5.56
CA PRO A 36 10.79 7.80 4.80
C PRO A 36 10.77 9.09 3.96
N LEU A 37 9.63 9.40 3.34
CA LEU A 37 9.47 10.62 2.56
C LEU A 37 9.63 11.88 3.43
N ASN A 38 9.07 11.87 4.66
CA ASN A 38 9.24 12.96 5.63
C ASN A 38 10.72 13.17 6.03
N LYS A 39 11.46 12.08 6.25
CA LYS A 39 12.91 12.16 6.50
C LYS A 39 13.66 12.72 5.27
N HIS A 40 13.24 12.34 4.08
CA HIS A 40 13.83 12.84 2.84
C HIS A 40 13.53 14.33 2.64
N TYR A 41 12.27 14.76 2.86
CA TYR A 41 11.86 16.16 2.87
C TYR A 41 12.73 17.00 3.82
N ALA A 42 12.86 16.57 5.07
CA ALA A 42 13.64 17.29 6.06
C ALA A 42 15.10 17.48 5.64
N LYS A 43 15.70 16.48 5.02
CA LYS A 43 17.08 16.58 4.48
C LYS A 43 17.14 17.49 3.27
N GLN A 44 16.21 17.37 2.32
CA GLN A 44 16.21 18.13 1.08
C GLN A 44 16.04 19.64 1.32
N TYR A 45 15.18 20.00 2.27
CA TYR A 45 14.86 21.39 2.59
C TYR A 45 15.63 21.93 3.81
N SER A 46 16.60 21.16 4.35
CA SER A 46 17.40 21.51 5.52
C SER A 46 16.54 21.94 6.74
N THR A 47 15.45 21.23 6.97
CA THR A 47 14.48 21.47 8.04
C THR A 47 14.36 20.25 8.98
N LYS A 48 13.53 20.35 9.99
CA LYS A 48 13.15 19.19 10.82
C LYS A 48 12.04 18.39 10.13
N PRO A 49 11.97 17.07 10.35
CA PRO A 49 10.82 16.29 9.92
C PRO A 49 9.52 16.87 10.53
N ILE A 50 8.44 16.82 9.75
CA ILE A 50 7.12 17.20 10.21
C ILE A 50 6.64 16.20 11.27
N ASP A 51 5.90 16.69 12.26
CA ASP A 51 5.22 15.82 13.23
C ASP A 51 4.03 15.11 12.55
N LEU A 52 4.26 13.88 12.13
CA LEU A 52 3.25 13.07 11.43
C LEU A 52 2.04 12.71 12.31
N ASN A 53 2.09 12.90 13.64
CA ASN A 53 0.93 12.70 14.49
C ASN A 53 -0.17 13.75 14.27
N GLN A 54 0.13 14.82 13.56
CA GLN A 54 -0.84 15.84 13.16
C GLN A 54 -1.48 15.57 11.79
N VAL A 55 -0.99 14.58 11.04
CA VAL A 55 -1.51 14.20 9.73
C VAL A 55 -2.75 13.35 9.92
N SER A 56 -3.91 13.79 9.40
CA SER A 56 -5.13 13.00 9.42
C SER A 56 -5.10 11.87 8.37
N TRP A 57 -5.93 10.86 8.57
CA TRP A 57 -6.08 9.77 7.60
C TRP A 57 -6.51 10.25 6.20
N SER A 58 -7.31 11.32 6.14
CA SER A 58 -7.78 11.91 4.87
C SER A 58 -6.71 12.71 4.12
N GLN A 59 -5.64 13.12 4.82
CA GLN A 59 -4.53 13.87 4.24
C GLN A 59 -3.36 12.98 3.82
N LYS A 60 -3.37 11.71 4.18
CA LYS A 60 -2.24 10.76 4.08
C LYS A 60 -1.48 10.79 2.75
N TYR A 61 -2.16 11.04 1.64
CA TYR A 61 -1.56 11.10 0.29
C TYR A 61 -1.48 12.51 -0.29
N ASN A 62 -1.99 13.51 0.41
CA ASN A 62 -1.86 14.89 -0.02
C ASN A 62 -0.52 15.47 0.45
N TYR A 63 0.57 15.03 -0.17
CA TYR A 63 1.92 15.46 0.22
C TYR A 63 2.12 16.97 0.08
N ALA A 64 1.41 17.65 -0.82
CA ALA A 64 1.45 19.10 -0.93
C ALA A 64 0.94 19.76 0.35
N GLU A 65 -0.18 19.29 0.88
CA GLU A 65 -0.75 19.79 2.13
C GLU A 65 0.08 19.39 3.35
N ILE A 66 0.52 18.11 3.43
CA ILE A 66 1.33 17.59 4.55
C ILE A 66 2.61 18.40 4.73
N PHE A 67 3.29 18.72 3.64
CA PHE A 67 4.59 19.39 3.67
C PHE A 67 4.50 20.91 3.47
N ASP A 68 3.29 21.46 3.32
CA ASP A 68 3.04 22.88 3.02
C ASP A 68 3.88 23.37 1.80
N ILE A 69 3.80 22.63 0.72
CA ILE A 69 4.52 22.89 -0.54
C ILE A 69 3.54 22.83 -1.72
N SER A 70 3.95 23.39 -2.86
CA SER A 70 3.11 23.30 -4.07
C SER A 70 2.97 21.86 -4.56
N PRO A 71 1.90 21.53 -5.30
CA PRO A 71 1.73 20.20 -5.91
C PRO A 71 2.90 19.77 -6.79
N ARG A 72 3.54 20.72 -7.47
CA ARG A 72 4.73 20.46 -8.31
C ARG A 72 5.94 20.09 -7.45
N GLU A 73 6.14 20.78 -6.33
CA GLU A 73 7.22 20.47 -5.39
C GLU A 73 6.98 19.11 -4.71
N ALA A 74 5.73 18.76 -4.39
CA ALA A 74 5.39 17.46 -3.85
C ALA A 74 5.73 16.32 -4.83
N GLN A 75 5.42 16.49 -6.12
CA GLN A 75 5.82 15.54 -7.17
C GLN A 75 7.34 15.44 -7.30
N TRP A 76 8.04 16.58 -7.25
CA TRP A 76 9.50 16.61 -7.27
C TRP A 76 10.11 15.95 -6.05
N LEU A 77 9.51 16.12 -4.86
CA LEU A 77 9.93 15.47 -3.62
C LEU A 77 9.86 13.94 -3.76
N VAL A 78 8.75 13.39 -4.27
CA VAL A 78 8.59 11.96 -4.53
C VAL A 78 9.60 11.48 -5.57
N TYR A 79 9.75 12.20 -6.68
CA TYR A 79 10.74 11.88 -7.70
C TYR A 79 12.17 11.84 -7.14
N SER A 80 12.56 12.84 -6.36
CA SER A 80 13.89 12.92 -5.77
C SER A 80 14.13 11.82 -4.72
N TYR A 81 13.08 11.42 -3.99
CA TYR A 81 13.13 10.30 -3.05
C TYR A 81 13.46 8.99 -3.78
N TRP A 82 12.75 8.66 -4.87
CA TRP A 82 13.02 7.46 -5.67
C TRP A 82 14.41 7.46 -6.30
N ASN A 83 14.94 8.61 -6.69
CA ASN A 83 16.28 8.72 -7.26
C ASN A 83 17.41 8.75 -6.22
N SER A 84 17.09 8.84 -4.93
CA SER A 84 18.07 8.92 -3.85
C SER A 84 18.57 7.56 -3.34
N ASP A 85 18.12 6.45 -3.87
CA ASP A 85 18.35 5.07 -3.41
C ASP A 85 17.97 4.79 -1.94
N ARG A 86 17.41 5.77 -1.23
CA ARG A 86 17.04 5.62 0.19
C ARG A 86 15.94 4.61 0.41
N HIS A 87 15.00 4.55 -0.54
CA HIS A 87 13.91 3.58 -0.50
C HIS A 87 14.40 2.13 -0.47
N LEU A 88 15.60 1.83 -0.99
CA LEU A 88 16.20 0.50 -0.96
C LEU A 88 16.51 -0.01 0.46
N PHE A 89 16.63 0.90 1.42
CA PHE A 89 16.94 0.59 2.81
C PHE A 89 15.71 0.59 3.73
N GLU A 90 14.52 0.84 3.19
CA GLU A 90 13.30 0.78 4.00
C GLU A 90 12.86 -0.68 4.15
N GLU A 91 12.68 -1.10 5.39
CA GLU A 91 12.23 -2.46 5.70
C GLU A 91 10.76 -2.66 5.33
N PRO A 92 10.37 -3.84 4.87
CA PRO A 92 8.96 -4.19 4.66
C PRO A 92 8.14 -4.02 5.95
N LEU A 93 6.86 -3.76 5.80
CA LEU A 93 5.95 -3.83 6.95
C LEU A 93 5.97 -5.25 7.54
N PRO A 94 5.87 -5.37 8.88
CA PRO A 94 5.91 -6.67 9.54
C PRO A 94 4.91 -7.67 8.93
N ASN A 95 5.38 -8.89 8.68
CA ASN A 95 4.61 -9.99 8.09
C ASN A 95 4.11 -9.80 6.64
N ALA A 96 4.40 -8.70 5.95
CA ALA A 96 3.96 -8.48 4.57
C ALA A 96 4.39 -9.62 3.63
N LEU A 97 5.67 -10.02 3.65
CA LEU A 97 6.17 -11.12 2.84
C LEU A 97 5.46 -12.45 3.16
N ASN A 98 5.26 -12.75 4.45
CA ASN A 98 4.56 -13.97 4.88
C ASN A 98 3.10 -13.98 4.41
N ALA A 99 2.43 -12.81 4.42
CA ALA A 99 1.06 -12.68 3.98
C ALA A 99 0.93 -12.98 2.47
N LEU A 100 1.78 -12.39 1.63
CA LEU A 100 1.78 -12.65 0.19
C LEU A 100 2.11 -14.12 -0.12
N ASN A 101 3.12 -14.69 0.54
CA ASN A 101 3.46 -16.12 0.42
C ASN A 101 2.29 -17.03 0.84
N THR A 102 1.53 -16.64 1.87
CA THR A 102 0.34 -17.38 2.31
C THR A 102 -0.75 -17.34 1.24
N MET A 103 -1.00 -16.19 0.61
CA MET A 103 -1.94 -16.06 -0.50
C MET A 103 -1.55 -17.00 -1.66
N LYS A 104 -0.29 -16.97 -2.06
CA LYS A 104 0.24 -17.85 -3.11
C LYS A 104 0.10 -19.33 -2.75
N SER A 105 0.46 -19.71 -1.51
CA SER A 105 0.37 -21.10 -1.03
C SER A 105 -1.07 -21.62 -0.99
N ASN A 106 -2.05 -20.72 -0.83
CA ASN A 106 -3.48 -21.04 -0.91
C ASN A 106 -4.01 -21.11 -2.35
N GLY A 107 -3.14 -20.94 -3.36
CA GLY A 107 -3.50 -21.00 -4.77
C GLY A 107 -4.03 -19.70 -5.36
N SER A 108 -3.91 -18.58 -4.66
CA SER A 108 -4.29 -17.27 -5.22
C SER A 108 -3.22 -16.78 -6.19
N LYS A 109 -3.67 -16.18 -7.30
CA LYS A 109 -2.84 -15.28 -8.08
C LYS A 109 -2.68 -13.97 -7.30
N VAL A 110 -1.45 -13.50 -7.12
CA VAL A 110 -1.14 -12.25 -6.41
C VAL A 110 -0.58 -11.22 -7.38
N THR A 111 -1.24 -10.06 -7.48
CA THR A 111 -0.78 -8.93 -8.28
C THR A 111 -0.46 -7.76 -7.35
N ILE A 112 0.76 -7.23 -7.40
CA ILE A 112 1.05 -5.95 -6.77
C ILE A 112 0.50 -4.84 -7.68
N LEU A 113 -0.43 -4.02 -7.15
CA LEU A 113 -1.10 -2.96 -7.90
C LEU A 113 -0.83 -1.61 -7.23
N THR A 114 0.17 -0.88 -7.72
CA THR A 114 0.70 0.31 -7.07
C THR A 114 0.42 1.60 -7.82
N ALA A 115 0.17 2.69 -7.08
CA ALA A 115 0.05 4.06 -7.59
C ALA A 115 1.39 4.67 -8.06
N ARG A 116 2.51 3.98 -7.82
CA ARG A 116 3.85 4.47 -8.18
C ARG A 116 3.96 4.81 -9.65
N GLN A 117 4.75 5.83 -9.92
CA GLN A 117 4.99 6.33 -11.27
C GLN A 117 5.94 5.41 -12.03
N HIS A 118 5.81 5.42 -13.36
CA HIS A 118 6.61 4.56 -14.25
C HIS A 118 8.12 4.77 -14.14
N TYR A 119 8.58 5.97 -13.76
CA TYR A 119 10.01 6.22 -13.53
C TYR A 119 10.56 5.47 -12.30
N GLY A 120 9.70 5.08 -11.36
CA GLY A 120 10.07 4.30 -10.17
C GLY A 120 10.10 2.78 -10.37
N LYS A 121 9.73 2.25 -11.56
CA LYS A 121 9.59 0.80 -11.80
C LYS A 121 10.84 0.01 -11.43
N THR A 122 11.98 0.36 -12.00
CA THR A 122 13.25 -0.35 -11.79
C THR A 122 13.59 -0.40 -10.31
N LYS A 123 13.53 0.74 -9.63
CA LYS A 123 13.83 0.85 -8.20
C LYS A 123 12.85 0.07 -7.32
N THR A 124 11.60 0.01 -7.71
CA THR A 124 10.57 -0.78 -7.02
C THR A 124 10.88 -2.28 -7.12
N ILE A 125 11.23 -2.75 -8.31
CA ILE A 125 11.58 -4.17 -8.53
C ILE A 125 12.88 -4.52 -7.79
N GLU A 126 13.91 -3.67 -7.86
CA GLU A 126 15.16 -3.84 -7.10
C GLU A 126 14.90 -3.98 -5.60
N TRP A 127 13.97 -3.17 -5.06
CA TRP A 127 13.58 -3.25 -3.64
C TRP A 127 12.86 -4.57 -3.32
N LEU A 128 11.89 -4.98 -4.14
CA LEU A 128 11.17 -6.25 -3.96
C LEU A 128 12.13 -7.44 -3.98
N ASP A 129 13.07 -7.47 -4.91
CA ASP A 129 14.06 -8.53 -5.04
C ASP A 129 15.01 -8.56 -3.83
N ALA A 130 15.49 -7.39 -3.41
CA ALA A 130 16.40 -7.28 -2.25
C ALA A 130 15.76 -7.74 -0.93
N HIS A 131 14.43 -7.63 -0.80
CA HIS A 131 13.67 -8.04 0.39
C HIS A 131 12.97 -9.40 0.25
N GLY A 132 13.30 -10.16 -0.80
CA GLY A 132 12.85 -11.55 -0.96
C GLY A 132 11.42 -11.72 -1.46
N PHE A 133 10.84 -10.70 -2.08
CA PHE A 133 9.47 -10.76 -2.61
C PHE A 133 9.37 -11.38 -4.01
N SER A 134 10.48 -11.70 -4.69
CA SER A 134 10.49 -12.13 -6.10
C SER A 134 9.50 -13.27 -6.41
N ASP A 135 9.30 -14.21 -5.49
CA ASP A 135 8.38 -15.34 -5.63
C ASP A 135 7.01 -15.11 -4.96
N ALA A 136 6.83 -13.97 -4.26
CA ALA A 136 5.65 -13.69 -3.46
C ALA A 136 4.50 -13.08 -4.27
N TYR A 137 4.72 -12.71 -5.52
CA TYR A 137 3.70 -12.17 -6.43
C TYR A 137 3.85 -12.77 -7.83
N ASP A 138 2.80 -12.67 -8.66
CA ASP A 138 2.79 -13.15 -10.04
C ASP A 138 2.99 -11.99 -11.03
N ASP A 139 2.41 -10.84 -10.74
CA ASP A 139 2.47 -9.65 -11.59
C ASP A 139 2.64 -8.38 -10.74
N ILE A 140 3.24 -7.35 -11.35
CA ILE A 140 3.26 -6.00 -10.78
C ILE A 140 2.79 -4.97 -11.80
N ILE A 141 1.82 -4.13 -11.41
CA ILE A 141 1.22 -3.10 -12.26
C ILE A 141 1.39 -1.75 -11.61
N PHE A 142 1.87 -0.79 -12.39
CA PHE A 142 2.09 0.59 -12.01
C PHE A 142 1.04 1.47 -12.67
N THR A 143 0.15 2.06 -11.87
CA THR A 143 -0.92 2.90 -12.41
C THR A 143 -0.47 4.30 -12.80
N ASN A 144 0.78 4.66 -12.50
CA ASN A 144 1.38 5.94 -12.85
C ASN A 144 0.58 7.15 -12.29
N SER A 145 -0.05 6.98 -11.14
CA SER A 145 -0.90 8.00 -10.54
C SER A 145 -0.11 9.26 -10.19
N TYR A 146 -0.77 10.41 -10.35
CA TYR A 146 -0.17 11.74 -10.09
C TYR A 146 1.10 12.04 -10.88
N SER A 147 1.42 11.30 -11.95
CA SER A 147 2.58 11.58 -12.79
C SER A 147 2.35 12.76 -13.71
N LEU A 148 3.42 13.53 -13.94
CA LEU A 148 3.43 14.61 -14.96
C LEU A 148 3.57 14.07 -16.38
N VAL A 149 3.94 12.80 -16.54
CA VAL A 149 4.27 12.20 -17.83
C VAL A 149 3.57 10.84 -17.98
N GLY A 150 2.97 10.65 -19.14
CA GLY A 150 2.25 9.42 -19.45
C GLY A 150 0.79 9.41 -18.97
N ILE A 151 0.14 8.27 -19.13
CA ILE A 151 -1.26 8.06 -18.76
C ILE A 151 -1.29 7.54 -17.33
N SER A 152 -2.17 8.12 -16.52
CA SER A 152 -2.55 7.58 -15.20
C SER A 152 -3.77 6.69 -15.36
N GLU A 153 -3.74 5.52 -14.73
CA GLU A 153 -4.83 4.55 -14.76
C GLU A 153 -5.47 4.44 -13.37
N ASN A 154 -6.75 4.07 -13.32
CA ASN A 154 -7.46 3.88 -12.07
C ASN A 154 -7.36 2.41 -11.64
N LYS A 155 -7.16 2.17 -10.35
CA LYS A 155 -7.05 0.81 -9.81
C LYS A 155 -8.33 -0.01 -10.01
N GLU A 156 -9.51 0.60 -9.91
CA GLU A 156 -10.79 -0.07 -10.13
C GLU A 156 -10.95 -0.60 -11.57
N ASP A 157 -10.49 0.14 -12.56
CA ASP A 157 -10.55 -0.29 -13.97
C ASP A 157 -9.59 -1.45 -14.23
N ILE A 158 -8.38 -1.39 -13.67
CA ILE A 158 -7.40 -2.47 -13.75
C ILE A 158 -7.91 -3.72 -13.04
N CYS A 159 -8.47 -3.60 -11.84
CA CYS A 159 -9.03 -4.72 -11.10
C CYS A 159 -10.16 -5.42 -11.89
N ARG A 160 -11.04 -4.64 -12.52
CA ARG A 160 -12.08 -5.20 -13.40
C ARG A 160 -11.50 -5.92 -14.61
N LEU A 161 -10.54 -5.29 -15.29
CA LEU A 161 -9.88 -5.86 -16.49
C LEU A 161 -9.21 -7.19 -16.19
N LEU A 162 -8.58 -7.30 -15.01
CA LEU A 162 -7.85 -8.49 -14.59
C LEU A 162 -8.72 -9.54 -13.90
N GLY A 163 -9.97 -9.23 -13.58
CA GLY A 163 -10.84 -10.12 -12.81
C GLY A 163 -10.35 -10.31 -11.36
N VAL A 164 -9.92 -9.23 -10.72
CA VAL A 164 -9.49 -9.25 -9.32
C VAL A 164 -10.67 -9.52 -8.41
N ASP A 165 -10.56 -10.52 -7.54
CA ASP A 165 -11.59 -10.88 -6.56
C ASP A 165 -11.51 -10.05 -5.29
N LEU A 166 -10.29 -9.64 -4.89
CA LEU A 166 -10.04 -8.88 -3.67
C LEU A 166 -8.94 -7.86 -3.90
N LEU A 167 -9.20 -6.60 -3.56
CA LEU A 167 -8.17 -5.57 -3.43
C LEU A 167 -7.85 -5.30 -1.95
N ILE A 168 -6.56 -5.28 -1.61
CA ILE A 168 -6.03 -4.84 -0.32
C ILE A 168 -5.28 -3.54 -0.55
N ASP A 169 -5.75 -2.45 0.05
CA ASP A 169 -5.23 -1.10 -0.21
C ASP A 169 -5.45 -0.23 1.04
N ASP A 170 -4.59 0.75 1.27
CA ASP A 170 -4.70 1.65 2.41
C ASP A 170 -5.36 2.99 2.06
N SER A 171 -5.56 3.27 0.78
CA SER A 171 -6.31 4.44 0.30
C SER A 171 -7.81 4.17 0.40
N PHE A 172 -8.50 4.89 1.31
CA PHE A 172 -9.95 4.75 1.45
C PHE A 172 -10.71 5.13 0.17
N GLU A 173 -10.22 6.09 -0.59
CA GLU A 173 -10.80 6.47 -1.88
C GLU A 173 -10.76 5.28 -2.86
N THR A 174 -9.62 4.64 -2.99
CA THR A 174 -9.42 3.45 -3.83
C THR A 174 -10.34 2.31 -3.38
N ILE A 175 -10.38 2.01 -2.08
CA ILE A 175 -11.25 0.99 -1.48
C ILE A 175 -12.72 1.28 -1.80
N SER A 176 -13.16 2.53 -1.61
CA SER A 176 -14.55 2.94 -1.89
C SER A 176 -14.92 2.79 -3.36
N ASN A 177 -14.02 3.20 -4.28
CA ASN A 177 -14.26 3.12 -5.72
C ASN A 177 -14.31 1.66 -6.20
N CYS A 178 -13.38 0.82 -5.76
CA CYS A 178 -13.37 -0.60 -6.08
C CYS A 178 -14.60 -1.33 -5.52
N ASN A 179 -15.01 -1.02 -4.29
CA ASN A 179 -16.23 -1.61 -3.70
C ASN A 179 -17.49 -1.23 -4.49
N LYS A 180 -17.65 0.05 -4.89
CA LYS A 180 -18.72 0.50 -5.79
C LYS A 180 -18.68 -0.20 -7.15
N ALA A 181 -17.50 -0.58 -7.61
CA ALA A 181 -17.28 -1.33 -8.84
C ALA A 181 -17.59 -2.84 -8.71
N GLY A 182 -17.98 -3.31 -7.52
CA GLY A 182 -18.32 -4.71 -7.24
C GLY A 182 -17.12 -5.60 -6.95
N ILE A 183 -15.95 -5.02 -6.67
CA ILE A 183 -14.74 -5.75 -6.26
C ILE A 183 -14.75 -5.83 -4.73
N ASP A 184 -14.51 -7.01 -4.17
CA ASP A 184 -14.31 -7.12 -2.73
C ASP A 184 -13.07 -6.33 -2.30
N THR A 185 -13.15 -5.70 -1.15
CA THR A 185 -12.08 -4.85 -0.65
C THR A 185 -11.73 -5.15 0.80
N LEU A 186 -10.46 -4.99 1.13
CA LEU A 186 -9.94 -5.03 2.49
C LEU A 186 -9.10 -3.77 2.71
N TRP A 187 -9.61 -2.88 3.56
CA TRP A 187 -8.92 -1.64 3.86
C TRP A 187 -7.76 -1.89 4.84
N PHE A 188 -6.53 -1.67 4.40
CA PHE A 188 -5.34 -1.78 5.24
C PHE A 188 -5.10 -0.45 5.95
N THR A 189 -5.51 -0.33 7.21
CA THR A 189 -5.43 0.93 7.94
C THR A 189 -4.03 1.25 8.45
N GLY A 190 -3.14 0.27 8.51
CA GLY A 190 -1.77 0.45 9.00
C GLY A 190 -1.66 0.43 10.54
N ASP A 191 -0.49 0.75 11.06
CA ASP A 191 -0.20 0.72 12.49
C ASP A 191 -1.05 1.75 13.26
N PRO A 192 -1.93 1.32 14.17
CA PRO A 192 -2.84 2.21 14.89
C PRO A 192 -2.14 3.20 15.85
N ARG A 193 -0.82 3.06 16.05
CA ARG A 193 -0.02 4.04 16.80
C ARG A 193 0.16 5.34 16.03
N TYR A 194 -0.10 5.36 14.72
CA TYR A 194 0.00 6.54 13.89
C TYR A 194 -1.36 7.15 13.62
N PHE A 195 -1.49 8.45 13.83
CA PHE A 195 -2.75 9.16 13.70
C PHE A 195 -3.35 9.04 12.29
N TRP A 196 -2.52 9.02 11.24
CA TRP A 196 -2.98 8.85 9.85
C TRP A 196 -3.50 7.43 9.52
N CYS A 197 -3.30 6.47 10.42
CA CYS A 197 -3.83 5.10 10.28
C CYS A 197 -5.15 4.91 11.01
N TYR A 198 -5.66 5.94 11.70
CA TYR A 198 -6.83 5.84 12.57
C TYR A 198 -7.92 6.79 12.14
N THR A 199 -9.16 6.32 12.14
CA THR A 199 -10.35 7.17 11.95
C THR A 199 -11.49 6.70 12.82
N ASN A 200 -12.21 7.67 13.39
CA ASN A 200 -13.51 7.48 14.04
C ASN A 200 -14.67 7.85 13.11
N ASP A 201 -14.43 8.09 11.83
CA ASP A 201 -15.47 8.47 10.89
C ASP A 201 -16.46 7.32 10.71
N PRO A 202 -17.74 7.48 11.11
CA PRO A 202 -18.73 6.41 10.98
C PRO A 202 -19.01 6.02 9.53
N SER A 203 -18.72 6.88 8.55
CA SER A 203 -18.91 6.58 7.13
C SER A 203 -18.03 5.45 6.62
N VAL A 204 -16.89 5.21 7.29
CA VAL A 204 -15.95 4.14 6.92
C VAL A 204 -16.15 2.85 7.72
N SER A 205 -17.01 2.85 8.73
CA SER A 205 -17.22 1.71 9.64
C SER A 205 -17.82 0.46 8.97
N SER A 206 -18.42 0.63 7.79
CA SER A 206 -19.01 -0.48 7.01
C SER A 206 -17.97 -1.28 6.22
N PHE A 207 -16.76 -0.77 6.07
CA PHE A 207 -15.70 -1.44 5.32
C PHE A 207 -14.95 -2.43 6.18
N ARG A 208 -14.64 -3.61 5.60
CA ARG A 208 -13.73 -4.56 6.25
C ARG A 208 -12.32 -3.95 6.29
N SER A 209 -11.70 -3.97 7.46
CA SER A 209 -10.38 -3.40 7.65
C SER A 209 -9.46 -4.29 8.48
N ILE A 210 -8.17 -4.14 8.25
CA ILE A 210 -7.08 -4.72 9.04
C ILE A 210 -6.04 -3.65 9.32
N SER A 211 -5.37 -3.75 10.45
CA SER A 211 -4.35 -2.77 10.84
C SER A 211 -2.92 -3.25 10.56
N MET A 212 -2.71 -4.54 10.46
CA MET A 212 -1.40 -5.16 10.20
C MET A 212 -1.59 -6.53 9.53
N TRP A 213 -0.50 -7.05 8.97
CA TRP A 213 -0.44 -8.42 8.45
C TRP A 213 -0.27 -9.44 9.59
N ASP A 214 -1.35 -10.06 10.03
CA ASP A 214 -1.36 -11.11 11.09
C ASP A 214 -1.68 -12.51 10.53
#